data_7e3ba3037529f5ebe137584dbb46e304
#
_entry.id   7e3ba3037529f5ebe137584dbb46e304
#
_cell.length_a   1.000
_cell.length_b   1.000
_cell.length_c   1.000
_cell.angle_alpha   90.00
_cell.angle_beta   90.00
_cell.angle_gamma   90.00
#
_symmetry.space_group_name_H-M   'P 1'
#
loop_
_entity.id
_entity.type
_entity.pdbx_description
1 polymer ?
#
loop_
_entity_poly.entity_id
_entity_poly.type
_entity_poly.pdbx_seq_one_letter_code
_entity_poly.pdbx_strand_id
1 'polypeptide(L)'
;MSYPRAAITLSLVMAACSSETASTGTGPEPYDGPPIPWDYAPFPAVVEPADNPTTADKIALGTLLFYDPILSRDQKTACATCHSEVWGMSDGLAVSIGVDGEGPTGPGREGPNLTTRNAPTIWNVAFKDELFWDGRSASLEAQALEPLKTETELDLDPESAVNALAAVPEYVDLFDAAFPGEGITTENIARALSAMERSVLSVRAPYDRYTEGDVGAISETAKEGMQLFADGGCDGCHTPPLFESARYVARLPVGQDVGREEVTTDASDHGAFRVPTLRNVRESGPYFHDGSAPDLETAVRTEADVSAARGEGRALTDEEVARVVVFLNKALTDRTKEPPRPHSVPSGLQIPEDGFRVPR
;
A
#
# COMPACT_ATOMS: atom_id res chain seq x y z
N MET A 1 -52.53 7.92 -64.58
CA MET A 1 -52.54 7.00 -63.45
C MET A 1 -52.05 7.80 -62.22
N SER A 2 -53.02 8.20 -61.43
CA SER A 2 -52.81 9.13 -60.28
C SER A 2 -52.69 8.33 -59.00
N TYR A 3 -51.64 8.51 -58.26
CA TYR A 3 -51.50 7.96 -56.91
C TYR A 3 -51.88 9.04 -55.86
N PRO A 4 -52.63 8.72 -54.83
CA PRO A 4 -53.02 9.65 -53.78
C PRO A 4 -51.91 9.88 -52.75
N ARG A 5 -51.73 11.13 -52.35
CA ARG A 5 -50.88 11.57 -51.22
C ARG A 5 -51.57 11.27 -49.90
N ALA A 6 -50.95 10.43 -49.07
CA ALA A 6 -51.36 10.28 -47.68
C ALA A 6 -50.76 11.42 -46.81
N ALA A 7 -51.64 12.10 -46.09
CA ALA A 7 -51.26 13.11 -45.11
C ALA A 7 -50.91 12.41 -43.78
N ILE A 8 -49.68 12.64 -43.33
CA ILE A 8 -49.22 12.18 -42.01
C ILE A 8 -49.52 13.33 -41.00
N THR A 9 -50.46 13.08 -40.12
CA THR A 9 -50.75 13.93 -38.99
C THR A 9 -49.71 13.71 -37.89
N LEU A 10 -48.88 14.68 -37.60
CA LEU A 10 -47.88 14.68 -36.55
C LEU A 10 -48.58 15.10 -35.23
N SER A 11 -48.85 14.13 -34.36
CA SER A 11 -49.37 14.41 -33.00
C SER A 11 -48.19 14.80 -32.09
N LEU A 12 -48.20 16.06 -31.65
CA LEU A 12 -47.28 16.62 -30.69
C LEU A 12 -47.64 16.09 -29.28
N VAL A 13 -46.85 15.16 -28.77
CA VAL A 13 -46.93 14.76 -27.37
C VAL A 13 -46.08 15.74 -26.54
N MET A 14 -46.76 16.62 -25.82
CA MET A 14 -46.09 17.48 -24.82
C MET A 14 -45.72 16.60 -23.64
N ALA A 15 -44.43 16.30 -23.51
CA ALA A 15 -43.90 15.73 -22.30
C ALA A 15 -43.83 16.80 -21.19
N ALA A 16 -44.62 16.61 -20.14
CA ALA A 16 -44.53 17.41 -18.94
C ALA A 16 -43.17 17.17 -18.26
N CYS A 17 -42.33 18.19 -18.22
CA CYS A 17 -41.15 18.21 -17.33
C CYS A 17 -41.63 18.22 -15.90
N SER A 18 -41.62 17.06 -15.23
CA SER A 18 -41.65 17.02 -13.78
C SER A 18 -40.37 17.64 -13.27
N SER A 19 -40.44 18.68 -12.51
CA SER A 19 -39.33 19.25 -11.76
C SER A 19 -38.90 18.23 -10.72
N GLU A 20 -37.80 17.47 -10.98
CA GLU A 20 -37.09 16.76 -9.94
C GLU A 20 -36.58 17.77 -8.93
N THR A 21 -37.19 17.72 -7.75
CA THR A 21 -36.70 18.44 -6.57
C THR A 21 -35.27 17.95 -6.30
N ALA A 22 -34.32 18.87 -6.36
CA ALA A 22 -32.95 18.62 -5.93
C ALA A 22 -32.97 18.02 -4.52
N SER A 23 -32.48 16.78 -4.40
CA SER A 23 -32.24 16.14 -3.13
C SER A 23 -31.29 17.02 -2.32
N THR A 24 -31.80 17.64 -1.29
CA THR A 24 -31.00 18.27 -0.24
C THR A 24 -30.14 17.18 0.37
N GLY A 25 -28.81 17.30 0.19
CA GLY A 25 -27.87 16.32 0.67
C GLY A 25 -28.09 16.00 2.15
N THR A 26 -28.62 14.83 2.40
CA THR A 26 -28.56 14.20 3.72
C THR A 26 -27.10 13.89 3.98
N GLY A 27 -26.58 14.30 5.14
CA GLY A 27 -25.25 13.86 5.60
C GLY A 27 -25.16 12.33 5.55
N PRO A 28 -23.97 11.76 5.71
CA PRO A 28 -23.82 10.30 5.67
C PRO A 28 -24.84 9.66 6.62
N GLU A 29 -25.50 8.59 6.15
CA GLU A 29 -26.44 7.82 6.96
C GLU A 29 -25.76 7.41 8.27
N PRO A 30 -26.47 7.45 9.41
CA PRO A 30 -25.91 7.02 10.68
C PRO A 30 -25.44 5.56 10.59
N TYR A 31 -24.27 5.29 11.15
CA TYR A 31 -23.76 3.92 11.26
C TYR A 31 -24.73 3.06 12.10
N ASP A 32 -25.25 2.02 11.52
CA ASP A 32 -26.18 1.05 12.14
C ASP A 32 -25.58 -0.35 12.29
N GLY A 33 -24.29 -0.48 12.04
CA GLY A 33 -23.53 -1.72 12.17
C GLY A 33 -23.30 -2.16 13.61
N PRO A 34 -22.60 -3.29 13.82
CA PRO A 34 -22.25 -3.80 15.13
C PRO A 34 -21.32 -2.84 15.87
N PRO A 35 -21.30 -2.86 17.23
CA PRO A 35 -20.53 -1.89 18.01
C PRO A 35 -19.04 -1.95 17.71
N ILE A 36 -18.46 -0.77 17.51
CA ILE A 36 -17.01 -0.52 17.38
C ILE A 36 -16.60 0.57 18.39
N PRO A 37 -15.36 0.60 18.89
CA PRO A 37 -14.95 1.52 19.94
C PRO A 37 -14.61 2.95 19.47
N TRP A 38 -14.74 3.24 18.17
CA TRP A 38 -14.46 4.53 17.53
C TRP A 38 -15.58 4.95 16.60
N ASP A 39 -15.52 6.18 16.08
CA ASP A 39 -16.46 6.66 15.07
C ASP A 39 -16.25 5.90 13.76
N TYR A 40 -17.34 5.43 13.17
CA TYR A 40 -17.28 4.76 11.87
C TYR A 40 -16.92 5.73 10.77
N ALA A 41 -15.94 5.34 9.94
CA ALA A 41 -15.64 6.02 8.69
C ALA A 41 -15.62 4.99 7.55
N PRO A 42 -16.28 5.28 6.41
CA PRO A 42 -16.17 4.44 5.22
C PRO A 42 -14.77 4.52 4.63
N PHE A 43 -14.38 3.54 3.83
CA PHE A 43 -13.16 3.64 3.04
C PHE A 43 -13.18 4.90 2.18
N PRO A 44 -12.10 5.67 2.18
CA PRO A 44 -11.97 6.80 1.26
C PRO A 44 -11.92 6.30 -0.20
N ALA A 45 -12.34 7.13 -1.14
CA ALA A 45 -12.09 6.85 -2.54
C ALA A 45 -10.58 7.03 -2.83
N VAL A 46 -10.03 6.16 -3.70
CA VAL A 46 -8.69 6.38 -4.23
C VAL A 46 -8.69 7.65 -5.07
N VAL A 47 -7.81 8.58 -4.75
CA VAL A 47 -7.62 9.80 -5.54
C VAL A 47 -6.57 9.54 -6.60
N GLU A 48 -6.99 9.59 -7.86
CA GLU A 48 -6.08 9.41 -8.99
C GLU A 48 -5.56 10.76 -9.48
N PRO A 49 -4.25 10.88 -9.80
CA PRO A 49 -3.72 12.07 -10.45
C PRO A 49 -4.38 12.28 -11.83
N ALA A 50 -4.74 13.52 -12.14
CA ALA A 50 -5.39 13.85 -13.40
C ALA A 50 -4.51 13.55 -14.64
N ASP A 51 -3.20 13.60 -14.47
CA ASP A 51 -2.18 13.32 -15.48
C ASP A 51 -1.75 11.84 -15.52
N ASN A 52 -2.18 11.04 -14.54
CA ASN A 52 -1.93 9.60 -14.53
C ASN A 52 -3.16 8.80 -14.06
N PRO A 53 -4.30 8.85 -14.76
CA PRO A 53 -5.44 8.00 -14.42
C PRO A 53 -5.05 6.52 -14.58
N THR A 54 -5.50 5.70 -13.63
CA THR A 54 -5.24 4.26 -13.62
C THR A 54 -6.04 3.58 -14.71
N THR A 55 -5.37 2.80 -15.56
CA THR A 55 -5.98 1.96 -16.62
C THR A 55 -5.51 0.52 -16.49
N ALA A 56 -6.26 -0.40 -17.11
CA ALA A 56 -5.90 -1.82 -17.11
C ALA A 56 -4.53 -2.06 -17.76
N ASP A 57 -4.23 -1.34 -18.85
CA ASP A 57 -2.95 -1.48 -19.56
C ASP A 57 -1.78 -0.95 -18.74
N LYS A 58 -1.94 0.16 -18.01
CA LYS A 58 -0.93 0.67 -17.08
C LYS A 58 -0.69 -0.27 -15.90
N ILE A 59 -1.75 -0.86 -15.34
CA ILE A 59 -1.62 -1.86 -14.27
C ILE A 59 -0.86 -3.08 -14.77
N ALA A 60 -1.22 -3.58 -15.96
CA ALA A 60 -0.56 -4.75 -16.55
C ALA A 60 0.93 -4.48 -16.82
N LEU A 61 1.25 -3.35 -17.44
CA LEU A 61 2.63 -2.93 -17.68
C LEU A 61 3.39 -2.73 -16.36
N GLY A 62 2.80 -2.00 -15.39
CA GLY A 62 3.41 -1.77 -14.09
C GLY A 62 3.67 -3.06 -13.33
N THR A 63 2.76 -4.05 -13.43
CA THR A 63 2.97 -5.37 -12.85
C THR A 63 4.18 -6.06 -13.43
N LEU A 64 4.34 -6.07 -14.76
CA LEU A 64 5.51 -6.66 -15.40
C LEU A 64 6.80 -5.95 -14.97
N LEU A 65 6.83 -4.61 -14.99
CA LEU A 65 7.97 -3.80 -14.57
C LEU A 65 8.35 -4.05 -13.10
N PHE A 66 7.37 -4.22 -12.23
CA PHE A 66 7.59 -4.46 -10.80
C PHE A 66 8.31 -5.78 -10.51
N TYR A 67 8.07 -6.81 -11.33
CA TYR A 67 8.69 -8.12 -11.20
C TYR A 67 9.91 -8.33 -12.09
N ASP A 68 10.18 -7.42 -13.05
CA ASP A 68 11.27 -7.59 -14.02
C ASP A 68 12.59 -7.02 -13.51
N PRO A 69 13.64 -7.85 -13.33
CA PRO A 69 14.96 -7.39 -12.94
C PRO A 69 15.67 -6.49 -13.97
N ILE A 70 15.11 -6.27 -15.14
CA ILE A 70 15.65 -5.37 -16.17
C ILE A 70 15.85 -3.94 -15.65
N LEU A 71 15.11 -3.57 -14.58
CA LEU A 71 15.18 -2.27 -13.94
C LEU A 71 16.28 -2.18 -12.86
N SER A 72 17.20 -3.14 -12.80
CA SER A 72 18.34 -3.09 -11.89
C SER A 72 19.66 -3.26 -12.63
N ARG A 73 20.73 -2.73 -12.03
CA ARG A 73 22.10 -2.82 -12.56
C ARG A 73 22.56 -4.28 -12.70
N ASP A 74 22.22 -5.11 -11.75
CA ASP A 74 22.63 -6.52 -11.70
C ASP A 74 21.75 -7.47 -12.51
N GLN A 75 20.61 -6.99 -13.00
CA GLN A 75 19.59 -7.78 -13.70
C GLN A 75 19.11 -9.03 -12.93
N LYS A 76 19.14 -8.94 -11.60
CA LYS A 76 18.69 -9.99 -10.67
C LYS A 76 17.72 -9.44 -9.61
N THR A 77 17.80 -8.15 -9.33
CA THR A 77 17.00 -7.47 -8.32
C THR A 77 15.84 -6.74 -8.99
N ALA A 78 14.63 -6.86 -8.43
CA ALA A 78 13.42 -6.18 -8.90
C ALA A 78 12.71 -5.51 -7.72
N CYS A 79 11.68 -4.69 -7.96
CA CYS A 79 10.85 -4.14 -6.88
C CYS A 79 10.28 -5.27 -6.00
N ALA A 80 9.86 -6.38 -6.63
CA ALA A 80 9.36 -7.58 -5.95
C ALA A 80 10.40 -8.27 -5.05
N THR A 81 11.69 -7.94 -5.15
CA THR A 81 12.73 -8.45 -4.23
C THR A 81 12.56 -7.88 -2.82
N CYS A 82 12.11 -6.62 -2.70
CA CYS A 82 11.87 -5.95 -1.43
C CYS A 82 10.39 -5.82 -1.08
N HIS A 83 9.49 -6.07 -2.05
CA HIS A 83 8.04 -5.95 -1.90
C HIS A 83 7.33 -7.19 -2.45
N SER A 84 7.58 -8.35 -1.85
CA SER A 84 6.96 -9.62 -2.26
C SER A 84 5.58 -9.82 -1.62
N GLU A 85 4.66 -10.36 -2.39
CA GLU A 85 3.34 -10.78 -1.92
C GLU A 85 3.42 -11.83 -0.81
N VAL A 86 4.44 -12.69 -0.83
CA VAL A 86 4.65 -13.71 0.20
C VAL A 86 4.96 -13.10 1.57
N TRP A 87 5.58 -11.94 1.58
CA TRP A 87 5.97 -11.19 2.78
C TRP A 87 5.07 -9.99 3.06
N GLY A 88 3.83 -10.00 2.57
CA GLY A 88 2.87 -8.92 2.79
C GLY A 88 3.27 -7.62 2.09
N MET A 89 3.83 -7.72 0.89
CA MET A 89 4.35 -6.59 0.11
C MET A 89 5.49 -5.83 0.81
N SER A 90 6.28 -6.56 1.61
CA SER A 90 7.58 -6.25 2.22
C SER A 90 8.53 -7.39 1.84
N ASP A 91 9.62 -7.62 2.58
CA ASP A 91 10.58 -8.70 2.28
C ASP A 91 10.88 -9.64 3.45
N GLY A 92 10.32 -9.40 4.63
CA GLY A 92 10.57 -10.25 5.80
C GLY A 92 11.95 -10.08 6.45
N LEU A 93 12.72 -9.05 6.07
CA LEU A 93 14.02 -8.70 6.61
C LEU A 93 13.95 -7.44 7.47
N ALA A 94 14.87 -7.29 8.43
CA ALA A 94 14.95 -6.07 9.22
C ALA A 94 15.30 -4.84 8.34
N VAL A 95 16.22 -5.03 7.42
CA VAL A 95 16.55 -4.10 6.35
C VAL A 95 16.73 -4.90 5.06
N SER A 96 16.36 -4.31 3.93
CA SER A 96 16.38 -4.99 2.64
C SER A 96 17.81 -5.15 2.10
N ILE A 97 17.98 -6.12 1.21
CA ILE A 97 19.22 -6.36 0.48
C ILE A 97 18.93 -6.20 -1.01
N GLY A 98 19.47 -5.13 -1.61
CA GLY A 98 19.26 -4.80 -3.01
C GLY A 98 20.22 -5.49 -3.98
N VAL A 99 20.75 -4.72 -4.95
CA VAL A 99 21.66 -5.23 -5.98
C VAL A 99 22.87 -5.98 -5.41
N ASP A 100 23.38 -6.92 -6.20
CA ASP A 100 24.44 -7.85 -5.80
C ASP A 100 24.04 -8.77 -4.63
N GLY A 101 22.76 -8.77 -4.25
CA GLY A 101 22.23 -9.73 -3.30
C GLY A 101 21.99 -11.11 -3.94
N GLU A 102 22.34 -12.16 -3.20
CA GLU A 102 22.17 -13.55 -3.60
C GLU A 102 21.16 -14.25 -2.70
N GLY A 103 20.52 -15.29 -3.22
CA GLY A 103 19.48 -16.03 -2.52
C GLY A 103 18.07 -15.50 -2.79
N PRO A 104 17.06 -16.14 -2.18
CA PRO A 104 15.66 -15.83 -2.40
C PRO A 104 15.29 -14.47 -1.76
N THR A 105 14.15 -13.91 -2.15
CA THR A 105 13.52 -12.80 -1.41
C THR A 105 13.17 -13.24 0.02
N GLY A 106 13.53 -12.44 0.98
CA GLY A 106 13.27 -12.71 2.39
C GLY A 106 14.43 -13.38 3.12
N PRO A 107 14.16 -14.02 4.27
CA PRO A 107 15.17 -14.69 5.06
C PRO A 107 15.98 -15.70 4.26
N GLY A 108 17.29 -15.57 4.28
CA GLY A 108 18.23 -16.35 3.47
C GLY A 108 18.81 -15.56 2.29
N ARG A 109 18.35 -14.35 2.03
CA ARG A 109 19.02 -13.41 1.12
C ARG A 109 20.23 -12.81 1.83
N GLU A 110 21.37 -12.76 1.16
CA GLU A 110 22.62 -12.20 1.65
C GLU A 110 23.25 -11.29 0.59
N GLY A 111 23.94 -10.25 1.01
CA GLY A 111 24.59 -9.33 0.06
C GLY A 111 25.22 -8.12 0.74
N PRO A 112 26.02 -7.35 -0.02
CA PRO A 112 26.73 -6.20 0.52
C PRO A 112 25.87 -4.93 0.63
N ASN A 113 24.82 -4.81 -0.17
CA ASN A 113 24.04 -3.59 -0.32
C ASN A 113 22.76 -3.65 0.52
N LEU A 114 22.87 -3.23 1.77
CA LEU A 114 21.75 -3.15 2.71
C LEU A 114 21.14 -1.75 2.65
N THR A 115 19.80 -1.70 2.68
CA THR A 115 19.09 -0.44 2.93
C THR A 115 19.25 0.00 4.37
N THR A 116 18.99 1.27 4.65
CA THR A 116 19.06 1.81 6.02
C THR A 116 17.80 1.55 6.84
N ARG A 117 16.68 1.25 6.17
CA ARG A 117 15.37 1.07 6.78
C ARG A 117 14.69 -0.17 6.23
N ASN A 118 13.76 -0.70 7.02
CA ASN A 118 12.87 -1.80 6.62
C ASN A 118 12.02 -1.40 5.40
N ALA A 119 11.77 -2.34 4.48
CA ALA A 119 10.85 -2.14 3.37
C ALA A 119 9.40 -2.08 3.90
N PRO A 120 8.74 -0.92 3.84
CA PRO A 120 7.35 -0.83 4.28
C PRO A 120 6.44 -1.58 3.30
N THR A 121 5.34 -2.12 3.82
CA THR A 121 4.32 -2.70 2.94
C THR A 121 3.78 -1.67 1.95
N ILE A 122 3.53 -2.08 0.71
CA ILE A 122 2.84 -1.25 -0.29
C ILE A 122 1.31 -1.46 -0.30
N TRP A 123 0.75 -2.26 0.62
CA TRP A 123 -0.70 -2.32 0.79
C TRP A 123 -1.27 -0.94 1.09
N ASN A 124 -2.29 -0.54 0.33
CA ASN A 124 -3.02 0.72 0.50
C ASN A 124 -2.19 2.00 0.33
N VAL A 125 -1.03 1.95 -0.34
CA VAL A 125 -0.24 3.16 -0.63
C VAL A 125 -1.00 4.20 -1.45
N ALA A 126 -2.05 3.77 -2.17
CA ALA A 126 -2.97 4.65 -2.92
C ALA A 126 -3.64 5.74 -2.06
N PHE A 127 -3.69 5.55 -0.74
CA PHE A 127 -4.31 6.50 0.19
C PHE A 127 -3.30 7.43 0.89
N LYS A 128 -2.01 7.27 0.58
CA LYS A 128 -0.94 8.08 1.18
C LYS A 128 -0.66 9.32 0.35
N ASP A 129 -0.49 10.44 1.03
CA ASP A 129 -0.10 11.73 0.47
C ASP A 129 1.42 11.96 0.50
N GLU A 130 2.14 11.25 1.37
CA GLU A 130 3.60 11.24 1.47
C GLU A 130 4.09 9.81 1.65
N LEU A 131 5.22 9.45 1.06
CA LEU A 131 5.76 8.10 0.97
C LEU A 131 7.15 8.02 1.61
N PHE A 132 7.62 6.78 1.86
CA PHE A 132 8.72 6.45 2.75
C PHE A 132 8.40 6.67 4.23
N TRP A 133 9.26 6.15 5.11
CA TRP A 133 9.13 6.31 6.55
C TRP A 133 9.24 7.78 7.02
N ASP A 134 10.01 8.59 6.29
CA ASP A 134 10.26 10.00 6.57
C ASP A 134 9.35 10.96 5.76
N GLY A 135 8.57 10.44 4.80
CA GLY A 135 7.66 11.22 3.98
C GLY A 135 8.34 12.12 2.95
N ARG A 136 9.55 11.77 2.51
CA ARG A 136 10.33 12.59 1.58
C ARG A 136 9.76 12.65 0.16
N SER A 137 8.87 11.72 -0.21
CA SER A 137 8.27 11.69 -1.55
C SER A 137 6.78 12.04 -1.50
N ALA A 138 6.37 13.00 -2.33
CA ALA A 138 5.03 13.58 -2.34
C ALA A 138 4.05 12.89 -3.30
N SER A 139 4.48 11.85 -4.03
CA SER A 139 3.62 11.06 -4.92
C SER A 139 4.23 9.69 -5.19
N LEU A 140 3.40 8.73 -5.62
CA LEU A 140 3.87 7.42 -6.05
C LEU A 140 4.79 7.53 -7.25
N GLU A 141 4.50 8.42 -8.20
CA GLU A 141 5.33 8.64 -9.39
C GLU A 141 6.74 9.14 -9.04
N ALA A 142 6.85 10.02 -8.06
CA ALA A 142 8.15 10.49 -7.58
C ALA A 142 8.87 9.38 -6.80
N GLN A 143 8.14 8.65 -5.96
CA GLN A 143 8.68 7.56 -5.14
C GLN A 143 9.22 6.42 -6.00
N ALA A 144 8.50 5.99 -7.05
CA ALA A 144 8.89 4.86 -7.91
C ALA A 144 10.26 5.04 -8.59
N LEU A 145 10.74 6.27 -8.74
CA LEU A 145 12.06 6.57 -9.34
C LEU A 145 13.21 6.58 -8.33
N GLU A 146 12.93 6.67 -7.03
CA GLU A 146 13.98 6.72 -6.02
C GLU A 146 14.75 5.39 -5.90
N PRO A 147 14.07 4.22 -5.79
CA PRO A 147 14.73 2.91 -5.76
C PRO A 147 15.60 2.63 -6.98
N LEU A 148 15.22 3.14 -8.17
CA LEU A 148 16.02 3.00 -9.39
C LEU A 148 17.41 3.59 -9.22
N LYS A 149 17.55 4.77 -8.61
CA LYS A 149 18.79 5.54 -8.46
C LYS A 149 19.59 5.14 -7.22
N THR A 150 18.95 4.50 -6.23
CA THR A 150 19.57 4.20 -4.95
C THR A 150 20.59 3.08 -5.09
N GLU A 151 21.85 3.37 -4.79
CA GLU A 151 22.99 2.45 -4.95
C GLU A 151 22.81 1.13 -4.18
N THR A 152 22.11 1.16 -3.05
CA THR A 152 21.81 -0.03 -2.24
C THR A 152 20.52 -0.75 -2.61
N GLU A 153 19.78 -0.25 -3.62
CA GLU A 153 18.51 -0.84 -4.07
C GLU A 153 18.62 -1.39 -5.49
N LEU A 154 18.29 -0.62 -6.54
CA LEU A 154 18.35 -1.07 -7.94
C LEU A 154 19.58 -0.55 -8.70
N ASP A 155 20.18 0.56 -8.26
CA ASP A 155 21.44 1.15 -8.76
C ASP A 155 21.49 1.26 -10.30
N LEU A 156 20.42 1.75 -10.90
CA LEU A 156 20.27 1.91 -12.34
C LEU A 156 19.89 3.34 -12.68
N ASP A 157 20.69 3.97 -13.54
CA ASP A 157 20.35 5.28 -14.07
C ASP A 157 19.04 5.23 -14.88
N PRO A 158 18.10 6.17 -14.68
CA PRO A 158 16.80 6.14 -15.35
C PRO A 158 16.82 6.14 -16.87
N GLU A 159 17.82 6.81 -17.51
CA GLU A 159 17.98 6.75 -18.97
C GLU A 159 18.45 5.35 -19.41
N SER A 160 19.28 4.70 -18.62
CA SER A 160 19.72 3.32 -18.85
C SER A 160 18.55 2.35 -18.75
N ALA A 161 17.60 2.57 -17.81
CA ALA A 161 16.37 1.79 -17.73
C ALA A 161 15.50 1.96 -19.01
N VAL A 162 15.33 3.20 -19.49
CA VAL A 162 14.62 3.48 -20.76
C VAL A 162 15.26 2.73 -21.92
N ASN A 163 16.58 2.78 -22.05
CA ASN A 163 17.30 2.11 -23.12
C ASN A 163 17.19 0.58 -23.05
N ALA A 164 17.26 0.01 -21.84
CA ALA A 164 17.11 -1.42 -21.62
C ALA A 164 15.69 -1.90 -22.04
N LEU A 165 14.66 -1.20 -21.63
CA LEU A 165 13.27 -1.50 -21.98
C LEU A 165 13.02 -1.32 -23.50
N ALA A 166 13.56 -0.27 -24.11
CA ALA A 166 13.42 -0.02 -25.55
C ALA A 166 14.10 -1.09 -26.44
N ALA A 167 15.05 -1.83 -25.90
CA ALA A 167 15.68 -2.95 -26.58
C ALA A 167 14.80 -4.22 -26.61
N VAL A 168 13.71 -4.26 -25.85
CA VAL A 168 12.78 -5.39 -25.76
C VAL A 168 11.49 -5.05 -26.50
N PRO A 169 11.23 -5.66 -27.70
CA PRO A 169 10.07 -5.29 -28.54
C PRO A 169 8.73 -5.39 -27.81
N GLU A 170 8.54 -6.39 -26.95
CA GLU A 170 7.30 -6.57 -26.20
C GLU A 170 7.03 -5.39 -25.25
N TYR A 171 8.07 -4.81 -24.62
CA TYR A 171 7.90 -3.59 -23.83
C TYR A 171 7.51 -2.39 -24.69
N VAL A 172 8.06 -2.27 -25.92
CA VAL A 172 7.65 -1.18 -26.83
C VAL A 172 6.15 -1.24 -27.10
N ASP A 173 5.62 -2.43 -27.41
CA ASP A 173 4.19 -2.63 -27.64
C ASP A 173 3.34 -2.36 -26.40
N LEU A 174 3.81 -2.80 -25.22
CA LEU A 174 3.12 -2.58 -23.94
C LEU A 174 3.07 -1.09 -23.54
N PHE A 175 4.17 -0.36 -23.76
CA PHE A 175 4.20 1.08 -23.52
C PHE A 175 3.31 1.84 -24.50
N ASP A 176 3.27 1.45 -25.78
CA ASP A 176 2.38 2.09 -26.74
C ASP A 176 0.90 1.85 -26.41
N ALA A 177 0.55 0.68 -25.89
CA ALA A 177 -0.80 0.39 -25.39
C ALA A 177 -1.17 1.21 -24.14
N ALA A 178 -0.24 1.34 -23.17
CA ALA A 178 -0.48 2.05 -21.92
C ALA A 178 -0.40 3.58 -22.05
N PHE A 179 0.45 4.08 -22.99
CA PHE A 179 0.76 5.50 -23.23
C PHE A 179 0.85 5.79 -24.72
N PRO A 180 -0.29 5.81 -25.45
CA PRO A 180 -0.31 5.91 -26.90
C PRO A 180 0.43 7.12 -27.43
N GLY A 181 1.50 6.90 -28.21
CA GLY A 181 2.30 7.95 -28.84
C GLY A 181 3.30 8.67 -27.92
N GLU A 182 3.38 8.31 -26.64
CA GLU A 182 4.34 8.91 -25.70
C GLU A 182 5.67 8.14 -25.62
N GLY A 183 5.64 6.83 -25.92
CA GLY A 183 6.81 5.95 -25.91
C GLY A 183 7.34 5.60 -24.53
N ILE A 184 8.53 5.00 -24.48
CA ILE A 184 9.21 4.63 -23.24
C ILE A 184 9.98 5.83 -22.72
N THR A 185 9.57 6.33 -21.57
CA THR A 185 10.24 7.45 -20.86
C THR A 185 10.34 7.12 -19.37
N THR A 186 11.26 7.76 -18.69
CA THR A 186 11.38 7.63 -17.22
C THR A 186 10.05 7.95 -16.52
N GLU A 187 9.34 8.95 -17.00
CA GLU A 187 8.05 9.35 -16.47
C GLU A 187 6.99 8.26 -16.68
N ASN A 188 6.92 7.65 -17.86
CA ASN A 188 5.95 6.59 -18.14
C ASN A 188 6.29 5.29 -17.39
N ILE A 189 7.56 4.99 -17.09
CA ILE A 189 7.96 3.92 -16.18
C ILE A 189 7.35 4.18 -14.79
N ALA A 190 7.56 5.38 -14.24
CA ALA A 190 7.00 5.76 -12.95
C ALA A 190 5.48 5.72 -12.92
N ARG A 191 4.82 6.24 -13.96
CA ARG A 191 3.36 6.22 -14.11
C ARG A 191 2.78 4.81 -14.14
N ALA A 192 3.44 3.88 -14.82
CA ALA A 192 3.00 2.47 -14.90
C ALA A 192 3.15 1.77 -13.54
N LEU A 193 4.31 1.90 -12.89
CA LEU A 193 4.56 1.37 -11.55
C LEU A 193 3.53 1.91 -10.55
N SER A 194 3.32 3.22 -10.53
CA SER A 194 2.34 3.87 -9.64
C SER A 194 0.91 3.40 -9.89
N ALA A 195 0.51 3.16 -11.13
CA ALA A 195 -0.82 2.63 -11.44
C ALA A 195 -1.00 1.21 -10.91
N MET A 196 0.02 0.37 -10.97
CA MET A 196 0.03 -0.95 -10.34
C MET A 196 -0.06 -0.84 -8.82
N GLU A 197 0.78 -0.04 -8.18
CA GLU A 197 0.79 0.15 -6.74
C GLU A 197 -0.55 0.69 -6.21
N ARG A 198 -1.22 1.62 -6.92
CA ARG A 198 -2.58 2.08 -6.60
C ARG A 198 -3.62 0.97 -6.63
N SER A 199 -3.38 -0.11 -7.37
CA SER A 199 -4.27 -1.27 -7.44
C SER A 199 -4.10 -2.26 -6.28
N VAL A 200 -3.01 -2.11 -5.49
CA VAL A 200 -2.69 -3.00 -4.36
C VAL A 200 -3.50 -2.58 -3.12
N LEU A 201 -4.74 -3.02 -3.06
CA LEU A 201 -5.70 -2.59 -2.05
C LEU A 201 -6.12 -3.75 -1.13
N SER A 202 -6.05 -3.51 0.18
CA SER A 202 -6.60 -4.35 1.25
C SER A 202 -7.84 -3.65 1.83
N VAL A 203 -9.02 -3.99 1.28
CA VAL A 203 -10.30 -3.29 1.56
C VAL A 203 -11.44 -4.24 1.86
N ARG A 204 -11.17 -5.55 2.05
CA ARG A 204 -12.15 -6.59 2.34
C ARG A 204 -11.70 -7.55 3.45
N ALA A 205 -10.96 -7.03 4.41
CA ALA A 205 -10.59 -7.78 5.61
C ALA A 205 -11.85 -8.20 6.41
N PRO A 206 -11.75 -9.18 7.30
CA PRO A 206 -12.88 -9.55 8.16
C PRO A 206 -13.47 -8.37 8.96
N TYR A 207 -12.67 -7.40 9.37
CA TYR A 207 -13.11 -6.16 10.01
C TYR A 207 -14.10 -5.37 9.13
N ASP A 208 -13.84 -5.27 7.83
CA ASP A 208 -14.71 -4.52 6.92
C ASP A 208 -16.09 -5.20 6.82
N ARG A 209 -16.12 -6.51 6.65
CA ARG A 209 -17.38 -7.28 6.66
C ARG A 209 -18.13 -7.17 8.00
N TYR A 210 -17.38 -7.13 9.11
CA TYR A 210 -17.97 -6.92 10.42
C TYR A 210 -18.67 -5.57 10.49
N THR A 211 -18.02 -4.49 10.06
CA THR A 211 -18.63 -3.16 10.05
C THR A 211 -19.78 -3.03 9.04
N GLU A 212 -19.83 -3.87 8.01
CA GLU A 212 -20.94 -4.00 7.05
C GLU A 212 -22.11 -4.88 7.59
N GLY A 213 -22.03 -5.35 8.84
CA GLY A 213 -23.11 -6.09 9.50
C GLY A 213 -22.91 -7.61 9.61
N ASP A 214 -21.82 -8.19 9.05
CA ASP A 214 -21.49 -9.61 9.28
C ASP A 214 -20.86 -9.78 10.67
N VAL A 215 -21.71 -9.85 11.70
CA VAL A 215 -21.28 -9.96 13.12
C VAL A 215 -20.43 -11.18 13.42
N GLY A 216 -20.45 -12.19 12.55
CA GLY A 216 -19.64 -13.40 12.65
C GLY A 216 -18.29 -13.30 11.93
N ALA A 217 -17.99 -12.21 11.21
CA ALA A 217 -16.79 -12.05 10.42
C ALA A 217 -15.50 -12.05 11.27
N ILE A 218 -15.60 -11.60 12.52
CA ILE A 218 -14.49 -11.62 13.50
C ILE A 218 -14.89 -12.39 14.76
N SER A 219 -13.93 -13.07 15.39
CA SER A 219 -14.16 -13.83 16.62
C SER A 219 -14.36 -12.91 17.83
N GLU A 220 -14.98 -13.44 18.92
CA GLU A 220 -15.11 -12.70 20.18
C GLU A 220 -13.76 -12.22 20.71
N THR A 221 -12.72 -13.05 20.66
CA THR A 221 -11.35 -12.65 21.04
C THR A 221 -10.83 -11.48 20.19
N ALA A 222 -11.17 -11.45 18.90
CA ALA A 222 -10.80 -10.31 18.05
C ALA A 222 -11.61 -9.04 18.38
N LYS A 223 -12.87 -9.17 18.79
CA LYS A 223 -13.69 -8.04 19.28
C LYS A 223 -13.14 -7.48 20.59
N GLU A 224 -12.76 -8.36 21.51
CA GLU A 224 -12.07 -7.94 22.76
C GLU A 224 -10.74 -7.23 22.43
N GLY A 225 -9.95 -7.78 21.50
CA GLY A 225 -8.70 -7.18 21.02
C GLY A 225 -8.91 -5.81 20.37
N MET A 226 -10.01 -5.63 19.62
CA MET A 226 -10.40 -4.34 19.03
C MET A 226 -10.70 -3.28 20.11
N GLN A 227 -11.41 -3.66 21.17
CA GLN A 227 -11.66 -2.76 22.31
C GLN A 227 -10.35 -2.42 23.02
N LEU A 228 -9.49 -3.40 23.25
CA LEU A 228 -8.18 -3.20 23.91
C LEU A 228 -7.22 -2.34 23.06
N PHE A 229 -7.34 -2.40 21.75
CA PHE A 229 -6.60 -1.53 20.83
C PHE A 229 -6.97 -0.05 21.04
N ALA A 230 -8.25 0.26 21.22
CA ALA A 230 -8.72 1.59 21.56
C ALA A 230 -8.30 1.99 23.00
N ASP A 231 -8.49 1.10 24.00
CA ASP A 231 -8.11 1.34 25.41
C ASP A 231 -6.60 1.64 25.54
N GLY A 232 -5.78 1.00 24.70
CA GLY A 232 -4.35 1.24 24.60
C GLY A 232 -3.98 2.53 23.85
N GLY A 233 -4.96 3.26 23.31
CA GLY A 233 -4.75 4.51 22.57
C GLY A 233 -4.18 4.34 21.15
N CYS A 234 -4.19 3.12 20.62
CA CYS A 234 -3.56 2.82 19.32
C CYS A 234 -4.34 3.46 18.14
N ASP A 235 -5.66 3.57 18.26
CA ASP A 235 -6.56 4.18 17.27
C ASP A 235 -6.34 5.68 17.07
N GLY A 236 -5.74 6.36 18.05
CA GLY A 236 -5.36 7.77 17.95
C GLY A 236 -4.26 8.04 16.91
N CYS A 237 -3.43 7.04 16.61
CA CYS A 237 -2.42 7.08 15.56
C CYS A 237 -2.82 6.22 14.37
N HIS A 238 -3.25 4.99 14.60
CA HIS A 238 -3.70 4.05 13.58
C HIS A 238 -5.21 4.17 13.34
N THR A 239 -5.62 5.27 12.71
CA THR A 239 -7.03 5.64 12.55
C THR A 239 -7.75 4.73 11.53
N PRO A 240 -8.89 4.12 11.90
CA PRO A 240 -9.72 3.38 10.96
C PRO A 240 -10.33 4.28 9.88
N PRO A 241 -10.68 3.75 8.71
CA PRO A 241 -10.65 2.35 8.29
C PRO A 241 -9.29 1.87 7.79
N LEU A 242 -8.36 2.76 7.50
CA LEU A 242 -7.03 2.41 6.97
C LEU A 242 -6.07 1.91 8.05
N PHE A 243 -6.37 2.20 9.32
CA PHE A 243 -5.48 1.92 10.45
C PHE A 243 -4.08 2.51 10.24
N GLU A 244 -4.05 3.73 9.71
CA GLU A 244 -2.89 4.59 9.50
C GLU A 244 -3.26 6.05 9.70
N SER A 245 -2.28 6.94 9.69
CA SER A 245 -2.50 8.37 9.61
C SER A 245 -1.33 9.10 8.94
N ALA A 246 -1.56 10.36 8.55
CA ALA A 246 -0.53 11.25 8.04
C ALA A 246 0.39 11.82 9.15
N ARG A 247 0.28 11.31 10.39
CA ARG A 247 1.10 11.75 11.51
C ARG A 247 2.51 11.18 11.42
N TYR A 248 3.46 11.97 11.89
CA TYR A 248 4.83 11.55 12.16
C TYR A 248 5.01 11.48 13.67
N VAL A 249 5.53 10.38 14.15
CA VAL A 249 5.65 10.10 15.58
C VAL A 249 7.08 9.68 15.90
N ALA A 250 7.73 10.40 16.81
CA ALA A 250 9.07 10.06 17.25
C ALA A 250 9.07 8.73 18.00
N ARG A 251 9.94 7.82 17.62
CA ARG A 251 10.11 6.55 18.31
C ARG A 251 10.98 6.70 19.54
N LEU A 252 10.60 6.05 20.62
CA LEU A 252 11.34 6.09 21.88
C LEU A 252 11.89 4.70 22.23
N PRO A 253 13.16 4.57 22.63
CA PRO A 253 14.17 5.65 22.63
C PRO A 253 14.51 6.06 21.19
N VAL A 254 14.79 7.34 21.00
CA VAL A 254 15.22 7.86 19.68
C VAL A 254 16.57 7.24 19.34
N GLY A 255 16.62 6.55 18.18
CA GLY A 255 17.83 5.95 17.64
C GLY A 255 18.77 6.97 16.97
N GLN A 256 19.68 6.47 16.14
CA GLN A 256 20.57 7.33 15.34
C GLN A 256 19.91 7.84 14.04
N ASP A 257 18.81 7.22 13.61
CA ASP A 257 18.05 7.64 12.44
C ASP A 257 17.20 8.88 12.80
N VAL A 258 17.53 9.99 12.20
CA VAL A 258 16.89 11.29 12.47
C VAL A 258 15.46 11.37 11.90
N GLY A 259 15.05 10.43 11.06
CA GLY A 259 13.70 10.33 10.53
C GLY A 259 13.27 11.56 9.74
N ARG A 260 12.09 12.08 10.06
CA ARG A 260 11.45 13.23 9.39
C ARG A 260 12.30 14.51 9.45
N GLU A 261 13.13 14.69 10.48
CA GLU A 261 14.01 15.86 10.58
C GLU A 261 14.92 16.01 9.36
N GLU A 262 15.35 14.90 8.73
CA GLU A 262 16.15 14.93 7.49
C GLU A 262 15.43 15.65 6.35
N VAL A 263 14.11 15.60 6.33
CA VAL A 263 13.26 16.20 5.29
C VAL A 263 12.87 17.63 5.63
N THR A 264 12.48 17.88 6.89
CA THR A 264 11.92 19.17 7.33
C THR A 264 12.96 20.12 7.87
N THR A 265 14.12 19.63 8.32
CA THR A 265 15.13 20.36 9.08
C THR A 265 14.63 20.96 10.40
N ASP A 266 13.47 20.48 10.88
CA ASP A 266 12.87 20.87 12.16
C ASP A 266 13.28 19.86 13.25
N ALA A 267 13.97 20.33 14.29
CA ALA A 267 14.41 19.49 15.38
C ALA A 267 13.26 18.83 16.19
N SER A 268 12.04 19.34 16.06
CA SER A 268 10.86 18.69 16.66
C SER A 268 10.48 17.39 15.94
N ASP A 269 10.92 17.18 14.72
CA ASP A 269 10.71 15.98 13.91
C ASP A 269 11.81 14.92 14.10
N HIS A 270 12.75 15.15 15.04
CA HIS A 270 13.85 14.23 15.29
C HIS A 270 13.37 12.83 15.68
N GLY A 271 13.80 11.81 14.93
CA GLY A 271 13.42 10.42 15.13
C GLY A 271 11.95 10.13 14.87
N ALA A 272 11.23 11.05 14.19
CA ALA A 272 9.83 10.87 13.84
C ALA A 272 9.68 10.12 12.50
N PHE A 273 8.74 9.17 12.49
CA PHE A 273 8.41 8.36 11.32
C PHE A 273 6.91 8.37 11.09
N ARG A 274 6.51 8.23 9.81
CA ARG A 274 5.11 8.16 9.43
C ARG A 274 4.44 6.93 10.06
N VAL A 275 3.23 7.12 10.57
CA VAL A 275 2.40 6.03 11.10
C VAL A 275 1.97 5.12 9.94
N PRO A 276 2.43 3.85 9.90
CA PRO A 276 2.11 2.93 8.81
C PRO A 276 0.69 2.35 8.97
N THR A 277 0.16 1.81 7.85
CA THR A 277 -1.06 1.00 7.92
C THR A 277 -0.83 -0.28 8.71
N LEU A 278 -1.86 -0.72 9.46
CA LEU A 278 -1.88 -2.03 10.11
C LEU A 278 -2.68 -3.06 9.30
N ARG A 279 -3.17 -2.68 8.12
CA ARG A 279 -3.80 -3.64 7.21
C ARG A 279 -2.77 -4.62 6.69
N ASN A 280 -3.10 -5.91 6.74
CA ASN A 280 -2.21 -7.03 6.41
C ASN A 280 -0.91 -7.06 7.24
N VAL A 281 -0.85 -6.34 8.37
CA VAL A 281 0.35 -6.23 9.21
C VAL A 281 0.91 -7.57 9.66
N ARG A 282 0.07 -8.61 9.79
CA ARG A 282 0.50 -9.98 10.10
C ARG A 282 1.61 -10.47 9.17
N GLU A 283 1.65 -9.99 7.94
CA GLU A 283 2.45 -10.57 6.87
C GLU A 283 3.76 -9.82 6.65
N SER A 284 3.89 -8.57 7.13
CA SER A 284 4.99 -7.67 6.85
C SER A 284 6.03 -7.52 7.98
N GLY A 285 6.11 -8.48 8.91
CA GLY A 285 7.19 -8.48 9.91
C GLY A 285 8.57 -8.82 9.30
N PRO A 286 9.68 -8.37 9.95
CA PRO A 286 9.75 -7.68 11.24
C PRO A 286 9.27 -6.22 11.15
N TYR A 287 9.02 -5.59 12.31
CA TYR A 287 8.29 -4.33 12.38
C TYR A 287 9.19 -3.16 12.74
N PHE A 288 8.63 -1.94 12.57
CA PHE A 288 9.27 -0.64 12.70
C PHE A 288 10.18 -0.30 11.51
N HIS A 289 10.59 0.97 11.47
CA HIS A 289 11.42 1.50 10.39
C HIS A 289 12.80 0.80 10.27
N ASP A 290 13.27 0.18 11.32
CA ASP A 290 14.56 -0.51 11.45
C ASP A 290 14.42 -2.04 11.62
N GLY A 291 13.19 -2.58 11.55
CA GLY A 291 12.92 -3.99 11.77
C GLY A 291 13.24 -4.51 13.16
N SER A 292 13.35 -3.62 14.17
CA SER A 292 13.81 -3.97 15.53
C SER A 292 12.82 -4.84 16.32
N ALA A 293 11.53 -4.88 15.94
CA ALA A 293 10.57 -5.80 16.54
C ALA A 293 10.43 -7.06 15.66
N PRO A 294 10.92 -8.23 16.12
CA PRO A 294 10.95 -9.43 15.32
C PRO A 294 9.57 -10.05 15.07
N ASP A 295 8.59 -9.73 15.90
CA ASP A 295 7.23 -10.24 15.82
C ASP A 295 6.21 -9.19 16.27
N LEU A 296 4.93 -9.45 15.94
CA LEU A 296 3.85 -8.52 16.19
C LEU A 296 3.55 -8.34 17.70
N GLU A 297 3.79 -9.35 18.52
CA GLU A 297 3.59 -9.24 19.97
C GLU A 297 4.59 -8.24 20.55
N THR A 298 5.86 -8.33 20.17
CA THR A 298 6.91 -7.39 20.55
C THR A 298 6.57 -5.97 20.10
N ALA A 299 6.08 -5.81 18.86
CA ALA A 299 5.70 -4.51 18.34
C ALA A 299 4.53 -3.89 19.11
N VAL A 300 3.45 -4.66 19.34
CA VAL A 300 2.26 -4.20 20.09
C VAL A 300 2.63 -3.83 21.52
N ARG A 301 3.43 -4.65 22.21
CA ARG A 301 3.88 -4.37 23.57
C ARG A 301 4.66 -3.05 23.64
N THR A 302 5.64 -2.89 22.73
CA THR A 302 6.47 -1.69 22.68
C THR A 302 5.62 -0.43 22.45
N GLU A 303 4.68 -0.47 21.52
CA GLU A 303 3.83 0.69 21.22
C GLU A 303 2.82 0.98 22.34
N ALA A 304 2.25 -0.06 22.98
CA ALA A 304 1.35 0.11 24.12
C ALA A 304 2.07 0.78 25.31
N ASP A 305 3.30 0.38 25.59
CA ASP A 305 4.12 0.99 26.65
C ASP A 305 4.46 2.45 26.33
N VAL A 306 4.79 2.76 25.05
CA VAL A 306 5.05 4.14 24.60
C VAL A 306 3.78 4.99 24.67
N SER A 307 2.63 4.48 24.23
CA SER A 307 1.34 5.17 24.30
C SER A 307 0.96 5.49 25.75
N ALA A 308 1.09 4.52 26.65
CA ALA A 308 0.84 4.71 28.09
C ALA A 308 1.79 5.76 28.71
N ALA A 309 3.07 5.72 28.36
CA ALA A 309 4.06 6.70 28.84
C ALA A 309 3.76 8.13 28.38
N ARG A 310 3.11 8.29 27.23
CA ARG A 310 2.65 9.58 26.69
C ARG A 310 1.31 10.03 27.24
N GLY A 311 0.58 9.16 27.97
CA GLY A 311 -0.78 9.42 28.44
C GLY A 311 -1.83 9.40 27.32
N GLU A 312 -1.53 8.75 26.18
CA GLU A 312 -2.43 8.60 25.03
C GLU A 312 -3.34 7.37 25.18
N GLY A 313 -2.95 6.41 26.04
CA GLY A 313 -3.67 5.20 26.36
C GLY A 313 -3.30 4.67 27.73
N ARG A 314 -3.70 3.43 28.04
CA ARG A 314 -3.29 2.71 29.25
C ARG A 314 -2.31 1.58 28.92
N ALA A 315 -1.51 1.20 29.88
CA ALA A 315 -0.69 -0.01 29.76
C ALA A 315 -1.57 -1.25 29.60
N LEU A 316 -1.11 -2.20 28.79
CA LEU A 316 -1.77 -3.48 28.53
C LEU A 316 -1.00 -4.62 29.23
N THR A 317 -1.71 -5.58 29.80
CA THR A 317 -1.13 -6.84 30.29
C THR A 317 -0.75 -7.75 29.11
N ASP A 318 0.05 -8.79 29.39
CA ASP A 318 0.47 -9.75 28.37
C ASP A 318 -0.71 -10.44 27.69
N GLU A 319 -1.76 -10.79 28.46
CA GLU A 319 -2.97 -11.39 27.92
C GLU A 319 -3.79 -10.40 27.06
N GLU A 320 -3.80 -9.13 27.41
CA GLU A 320 -4.44 -8.08 26.62
C GLU A 320 -3.68 -7.83 25.32
N VAL A 321 -2.34 -7.74 25.36
CA VAL A 321 -1.48 -7.68 24.16
C VAL A 321 -1.78 -8.85 23.22
N ALA A 322 -1.86 -10.07 23.74
CA ALA A 322 -2.18 -11.25 22.91
C ALA A 322 -3.54 -11.11 22.21
N ARG A 323 -4.58 -10.51 22.86
CA ARG A 323 -5.88 -10.26 22.23
C ARG A 323 -5.80 -9.18 21.16
N VAL A 324 -5.04 -8.10 21.38
CA VAL A 324 -4.76 -7.09 20.34
C VAL A 324 -4.08 -7.74 19.15
N VAL A 325 -3.09 -8.60 19.36
CA VAL A 325 -2.43 -9.37 18.29
C VAL A 325 -3.43 -10.24 17.53
N VAL A 326 -4.40 -10.86 18.20
CA VAL A 326 -5.47 -11.62 17.52
C VAL A 326 -6.32 -10.70 16.63
N PHE A 327 -6.70 -9.52 17.12
CA PHE A 327 -7.42 -8.53 16.31
C PHE A 327 -6.62 -8.16 15.05
N LEU A 328 -5.38 -7.72 15.19
CA LEU A 328 -4.52 -7.33 14.09
C LEU A 328 -4.32 -8.47 13.07
N ASN A 329 -4.02 -9.67 13.56
CA ASN A 329 -3.73 -10.83 12.71
C ASN A 329 -4.94 -11.40 11.98
N LYS A 330 -6.14 -11.32 12.59
CA LYS A 330 -7.33 -12.02 12.08
C LYS A 330 -8.36 -11.08 11.49
N ALA A 331 -8.50 -9.88 12.06
CA ALA A 331 -9.51 -8.94 11.61
C ALA A 331 -9.01 -8.02 10.50
N LEU A 332 -7.72 -7.66 10.47
CA LEU A 332 -7.15 -6.71 9.51
C LEU A 332 -6.43 -7.34 8.32
N THR A 333 -6.40 -8.67 8.22
CA THR A 333 -5.78 -9.37 7.08
C THR A 333 -6.80 -9.67 5.99
N ASP A 334 -6.67 -9.00 4.85
CA ASP A 334 -7.45 -9.28 3.64
C ASP A 334 -6.75 -10.35 2.80
N ARG A 335 -7.44 -11.46 2.59
CA ARG A 335 -6.94 -12.58 1.78
C ARG A 335 -7.66 -12.71 0.44
N THR A 336 -8.47 -11.73 0.08
CA THR A 336 -9.32 -11.82 -1.11
C THR A 336 -8.61 -11.37 -2.39
N LYS A 337 -7.53 -10.60 -2.25
CA LYS A 337 -6.74 -10.11 -3.39
C LYS A 337 -5.25 -10.16 -3.03
N GLU A 338 -4.53 -11.07 -3.63
CA GLU A 338 -3.08 -10.98 -3.74
C GLU A 338 -2.74 -10.33 -5.09
N PRO A 339 -1.75 -9.42 -5.17
CA PRO A 339 -1.28 -8.91 -6.45
C PRO A 339 -0.86 -10.08 -7.35
N PRO A 340 -1.29 -10.11 -8.61
CA PRO A 340 -0.97 -11.23 -9.49
C PRO A 340 0.52 -11.23 -9.84
N ARG A 341 1.25 -12.26 -9.41
CA ARG A 341 2.64 -12.50 -9.83
C ARG A 341 2.66 -13.02 -11.25
N PRO A 342 3.37 -12.40 -12.20
CA PRO A 342 3.49 -12.91 -13.55
C PRO A 342 4.32 -14.22 -13.58
N HIS A 343 4.05 -15.08 -14.56
CA HIS A 343 4.84 -16.30 -14.76
C HIS A 343 6.18 -16.05 -15.45
N SER A 344 6.27 -14.99 -16.23
CA SER A 344 7.45 -14.53 -16.95
C SER A 344 7.35 -13.03 -17.19
N VAL A 345 8.47 -12.43 -17.52
CA VAL A 345 8.59 -11.02 -17.89
C VAL A 345 9.15 -10.87 -19.29
N PRO A 346 8.84 -9.76 -20.00
CA PRO A 346 9.26 -9.54 -21.39
C PRO A 346 10.77 -9.56 -21.63
N SER A 347 11.58 -9.18 -20.63
CA SER A 347 13.05 -9.25 -20.72
C SER A 347 13.58 -10.69 -20.85
N GLY A 348 12.80 -11.69 -20.46
CA GLY A 348 13.23 -13.07 -20.33
C GLY A 348 14.15 -13.34 -19.14
N LEU A 349 14.38 -12.35 -18.28
CA LEU A 349 15.13 -12.49 -17.04
C LEU A 349 14.33 -13.31 -16.01
N GLN A 350 15.02 -13.87 -15.04
CA GLN A 350 14.38 -14.66 -13.99
C GLN A 350 13.74 -13.74 -12.94
N ILE A 351 12.44 -13.88 -12.74
CA ILE A 351 11.71 -13.20 -11.66
C ILE A 351 12.31 -13.65 -10.32
N PRO A 352 12.56 -12.74 -9.36
CA PRO A 352 13.07 -13.10 -8.04
C PRO A 352 12.21 -14.17 -7.36
N GLU A 353 12.84 -15.23 -6.90
CA GLU A 353 12.16 -16.32 -6.18
C GLU A 353 11.99 -15.95 -4.70
N ASP A 354 10.87 -16.33 -4.12
CA ASP A 354 10.61 -16.09 -2.71
C ASP A 354 11.23 -17.19 -1.84
N GLY A 355 11.76 -16.77 -0.72
CA GLY A 355 12.21 -17.66 0.33
C GLY A 355 11.05 -18.38 1.03
N PHE A 356 11.38 -19.45 1.72
CA PHE A 356 10.40 -20.27 2.41
C PHE A 356 9.85 -19.50 3.62
N ARG A 357 8.57 -19.12 3.57
CA ARG A 357 7.88 -18.58 4.74
C ARG A 357 7.53 -19.73 5.69
N VAL A 358 8.17 -19.75 6.86
CA VAL A 358 7.71 -20.62 7.94
C VAL A 358 6.31 -20.12 8.36
N PRO A 359 5.25 -20.94 8.32
CA PRO A 359 3.93 -20.54 8.80
C PRO A 359 4.03 -20.08 10.27
N ARG A 360 3.71 -18.83 10.53
CA ARG A 360 3.65 -18.25 11.89
C ARG A 360 2.27 -18.41 12.48
#